data_bf569d02460491ff70891ddf8e863563
#
_entry.id   bf569d02460491ff70891ddf8e863563
#
_cell.length_a   1.000
_cell.length_b   1.000
_cell.length_c   1.000
_cell.angle_alpha   90.00
_cell.angle_beta   90.00
_cell.angle_gamma   90.00
#
_symmetry.space_group_name_H-M   'P 1'
#
loop_
_entity.id
_entity.type
_entity.pdbx_description
1 polymer ?
#
loop_
_entity_poly.entity_id
_entity_poly.type
_entity_poly.pdbx_seq_one_letter_code
_entity_poly.pdbx_strand_id
1 'polypeptide(L)'
;MGNKEKGANAERELYQMFIDNFFRAVRVAGSGMMDNTSCDLIAGKEGKKYCIECKASKKTSKYITKEQISDFLVFSEIFGLEPVVAVKFNRKGWFFLNPKDLVDSGKHLLVNLDIAQEKGKRFSQFFS
;
A
#
# COMPACT_ATOMS: atom_id res chain seq x y z
N MET A 1 -10.42 -8.68 18.96
CA MET A 1 -10.00 -7.68 18.00
C MET A 1 -9.80 -8.27 16.64
N GLY A 2 -10.41 -7.66 15.66
CA GLY A 2 -10.43 -8.20 14.32
C GLY A 2 -9.36 -7.61 13.42
N ASN A 3 -9.27 -8.19 12.23
CA ASN A 3 -8.38 -7.71 11.18
C ASN A 3 -8.67 -6.26 10.74
N LYS A 4 -9.93 -5.83 10.87
CA LYS A 4 -10.36 -4.48 10.52
C LYS A 4 -9.64 -3.43 11.37
N GLU A 5 -9.55 -3.66 12.69
CA GLU A 5 -8.88 -2.74 13.59
C GLU A 5 -7.38 -2.69 13.33
N LYS A 6 -6.78 -3.84 13.08
CA LYS A 6 -5.36 -3.93 12.73
C LYS A 6 -5.07 -3.18 11.44
N GLY A 7 -5.93 -3.32 10.43
CA GLY A 7 -5.78 -2.61 9.16
C GLY A 7 -5.87 -1.10 9.33
N ALA A 8 -6.83 -0.62 10.13
CA ALA A 8 -6.99 0.80 10.39
C ALA A 8 -5.80 1.38 11.15
N ASN A 9 -5.22 0.62 12.07
CA ASN A 9 -4.03 1.05 12.80
C ASN A 9 -2.82 1.18 11.88
N ALA A 10 -2.64 0.23 10.97
CA ALA A 10 -1.55 0.29 9.99
C ALA A 10 -1.70 1.49 9.07
N GLU A 11 -2.91 1.78 8.60
CA GLU A 11 -3.16 2.95 7.77
C GLU A 11 -2.84 4.26 8.49
N ARG A 12 -3.24 4.38 9.77
CA ARG A 12 -2.93 5.57 10.57
C ARG A 12 -1.44 5.74 10.77
N GLU A 13 -0.73 4.65 11.02
CA GLU A 13 0.72 4.67 11.18
C GLU A 13 1.40 5.12 9.89
N LEU A 14 0.96 4.56 8.75
CA LEU A 14 1.50 4.93 7.46
C LEU A 14 1.20 6.39 7.11
N TYR A 15 -0.02 6.83 7.36
CA TYR A 15 -0.41 8.24 7.18
C TYR A 15 0.55 9.15 7.94
N GLN A 16 0.78 8.85 9.23
CA GLN A 16 1.66 9.67 10.07
C GLN A 16 3.10 9.66 9.54
N MET A 17 3.55 8.53 9.01
CA MET A 17 4.87 8.43 8.41
C MET A 17 5.03 9.41 7.24
N PHE A 18 4.01 9.54 6.40
CA PHE A 18 4.03 10.52 5.32
C PHE A 18 4.06 11.95 5.85
N ILE A 19 3.22 12.26 6.85
CA ILE A 19 3.18 13.59 7.45
C ILE A 19 4.53 13.94 8.07
N ASP A 20 5.15 13.01 8.78
CA ASP A 20 6.45 13.23 9.42
C ASP A 20 7.57 13.47 8.40
N ASN A 21 7.38 13.03 7.17
CA ASN A 21 8.33 13.23 6.09
C ASN A 21 7.92 14.35 5.13
N PHE A 22 7.05 15.26 5.62
CA PHE A 22 6.66 16.50 4.95
C PHE A 22 5.81 16.31 3.70
N PHE A 23 5.14 15.17 3.58
CA PHE A 23 4.11 14.96 2.58
C PHE A 23 2.80 15.58 3.05
N ARG A 24 1.92 15.85 2.11
CA ARG A 24 0.51 16.00 2.39
C ARG A 24 -0.17 14.68 2.04
N ALA A 25 -1.11 14.27 2.87
CA ALA A 25 -1.76 12.98 2.67
C ALA A 25 -3.20 13.01 3.15
N VAL A 26 -4.01 12.15 2.55
CA VAL A 26 -5.38 11.92 2.99
C VAL A 26 -5.62 10.41 3.06
N ARG A 27 -6.39 10.00 4.06
CA ARG A 27 -6.89 8.62 4.15
C ARG A 27 -8.23 8.58 3.44
N VAL A 28 -8.44 7.55 2.63
CA VAL A 28 -9.69 7.40 1.88
C VAL A 28 -10.67 6.62 2.75
N ALA A 29 -11.69 7.32 3.26
CA ALA A 29 -12.69 6.72 4.14
C ALA A 29 -13.57 5.73 3.38
N GLY A 30 -13.80 4.54 3.97
CA GLY A 30 -14.68 3.54 3.42
C GLY A 30 -14.19 2.85 2.16
N SER A 31 -12.89 2.93 1.86
CA SER A 31 -12.34 2.36 0.63
C SER A 31 -12.63 0.88 0.45
N GLY A 32 -12.68 0.11 1.54
CA GLY A 32 -12.98 -1.31 1.47
C GLY A 32 -14.46 -1.65 1.41
N MET A 33 -15.33 -0.66 1.45
CA MET A 33 -16.78 -0.84 1.53
C MET A 33 -17.53 -0.30 0.31
N MET A 34 -16.84 0.28 -0.63
CA MET A 34 -17.42 0.89 -1.83
C MET A 34 -17.27 -0.05 -3.02
N ASP A 35 -18.28 -0.11 -3.86
CA ASP A 35 -18.20 -0.86 -5.11
C ASP A 35 -17.14 -0.29 -6.04
N ASN A 36 -16.95 1.00 -5.97
CA ASN A 36 -15.95 1.70 -6.77
C ASN A 36 -14.77 2.02 -5.86
N THR A 37 -13.97 1.00 -5.60
CA THR A 37 -12.83 1.12 -4.69
C THR A 37 -11.73 1.94 -5.32
N SER A 38 -11.08 2.71 -4.48
CA SER A 38 -9.95 3.55 -4.87
C SER A 38 -8.65 2.99 -4.30
N CYS A 39 -8.19 3.60 -3.23
CA CYS A 39 -6.98 3.20 -2.54
C CYS A 39 -7.14 3.56 -1.07
N ASP A 40 -6.14 3.25 -0.25
CA ASP A 40 -6.22 3.54 1.18
C ASP A 40 -5.73 4.93 1.52
N LEU A 41 -4.69 5.41 0.84
CA LEU A 41 -4.15 6.76 1.04
C LEU A 41 -3.80 7.40 -0.30
N ILE A 42 -3.87 8.74 -0.30
CA ILE A 42 -3.30 9.55 -1.38
C ILE A 42 -2.29 10.47 -0.71
N ALA A 43 -1.08 10.53 -1.25
CA ALA A 43 -0.01 11.34 -0.67
C ALA A 43 0.73 12.08 -1.77
N GLY A 44 1.17 13.29 -1.46
CA GLY A 44 1.90 14.10 -2.43
C GLY A 44 2.94 14.99 -1.80
N LYS A 45 3.97 15.30 -2.58
CA LYS A 45 5.06 16.18 -2.17
C LYS A 45 5.78 16.68 -3.40
N GLU A 46 5.93 18.00 -3.51
CA GLU A 46 6.76 18.60 -4.56
C GLU A 46 6.41 18.14 -5.98
N GLY A 47 5.11 18.09 -6.28
CA GLY A 47 4.64 17.68 -7.60
C GLY A 47 4.53 16.18 -7.82
N LYS A 48 5.06 15.38 -6.95
CA LYS A 48 4.91 13.92 -7.00
C LYS A 48 3.63 13.52 -6.29
N LYS A 49 2.89 12.59 -6.89
CA LYS A 49 1.56 12.20 -6.41
C LYS A 49 1.43 10.69 -6.42
N TYR A 50 1.03 10.15 -5.29
CA TYR A 50 0.95 8.70 -5.11
C TYR A 50 -0.42 8.28 -4.60
N CYS A 51 -0.90 7.12 -5.04
CA CYS A 51 -1.96 6.41 -4.34
C CYS A 51 -1.38 5.13 -3.75
N ILE A 52 -1.78 4.80 -2.55
CA ILE A 52 -1.13 3.76 -1.77
C ILE A 52 -2.16 2.72 -1.32
N GLU A 53 -1.88 1.47 -1.63
CA GLU A 53 -2.60 0.32 -1.10
C GLU A 53 -1.82 -0.19 0.10
N CYS A 54 -2.45 -0.19 1.27
CA CYS A 54 -1.80 -0.50 2.53
C CYS A 54 -2.20 -1.89 3.00
N LYS A 55 -1.20 -2.73 3.27
CA LYS A 55 -1.43 -4.08 3.80
C LYS A 55 -0.53 -4.31 4.99
N ALA A 56 -1.04 -5.08 5.96
CA ALA A 56 -0.27 -5.49 7.12
C ALA A 56 -0.44 -6.98 7.34
N SER A 57 0.63 -7.65 7.74
CA SER A 57 0.61 -9.08 7.98
C SER A 57 1.39 -9.41 9.25
N LYS A 58 0.83 -10.31 10.06
CA LYS A 58 1.54 -10.90 11.20
C LYS A 58 2.47 -12.01 10.74
N LYS A 59 2.27 -12.53 9.54
CA LYS A 59 3.06 -13.60 8.94
C LYS A 59 4.10 -13.00 8.01
N THR A 60 4.78 -13.86 7.27
CA THR A 60 5.80 -13.46 6.30
C THR A 60 5.26 -13.36 4.88
N SER A 61 3.94 -13.49 4.71
CA SER A 61 3.29 -13.43 3.40
C SER A 61 2.00 -12.64 3.48
N LYS A 62 1.65 -12.00 2.38
CA LYS A 62 0.36 -11.32 2.21
C LYS A 62 -0.12 -11.54 0.79
N TYR A 63 -1.39 -11.95 0.67
CA TYR A 63 -2.06 -12.13 -0.63
C TYR A 63 -3.01 -10.98 -0.86
N ILE A 64 -3.04 -10.50 -2.10
CA ILE A 64 -3.95 -9.45 -2.54
C ILE A 64 -4.65 -9.99 -3.77
N THR A 65 -5.97 -9.84 -3.85
CA THR A 65 -6.70 -10.35 -5.02
C THR A 65 -6.30 -9.58 -6.27
N LYS A 66 -6.33 -10.25 -7.40
CA LYS A 66 -6.06 -9.61 -8.69
C LYS A 66 -7.08 -8.51 -8.98
N GLU A 67 -8.32 -8.72 -8.52
CA GLU A 67 -9.37 -7.71 -8.67
C GLU A 67 -9.05 -6.44 -7.90
N GLN A 68 -8.60 -6.57 -6.65
CA GLN A 68 -8.19 -5.40 -5.85
C GLN A 68 -7.07 -4.62 -6.51
N ILE A 69 -6.07 -5.33 -7.01
CA ILE A 69 -4.94 -4.66 -7.69
C ILE A 69 -5.41 -4.02 -8.99
N SER A 70 -6.26 -4.70 -9.76
CA SER A 70 -6.79 -4.15 -11.00
C SER A 70 -7.55 -2.85 -10.76
N ASP A 71 -8.45 -2.84 -9.78
CA ASP A 71 -9.22 -1.65 -9.42
C ASP A 71 -8.31 -0.52 -8.96
N PHE A 72 -7.31 -0.85 -8.17
CA PHE A 72 -6.32 0.10 -7.68
C PHE A 72 -5.53 0.74 -8.85
N LEU A 73 -5.09 -0.07 -9.80
CA LEU A 73 -4.36 0.43 -10.96
C LEU A 73 -5.21 1.32 -11.86
N VAL A 74 -6.47 0.93 -12.09
CA VAL A 74 -7.40 1.76 -12.86
C VAL A 74 -7.63 3.10 -12.19
N PHE A 75 -7.86 3.09 -10.88
CA PHE A 75 -8.02 4.33 -10.12
C PHE A 75 -6.79 5.23 -10.25
N SER A 76 -5.61 4.66 -10.06
CA SER A 76 -4.36 5.43 -10.12
C SER A 76 -4.16 6.06 -11.50
N GLU A 77 -4.46 5.33 -12.56
CA GLU A 77 -4.33 5.83 -13.92
C GLU A 77 -5.29 6.97 -14.21
N ILE A 78 -6.56 6.81 -13.83
CA ILE A 78 -7.58 7.83 -14.04
C ILE A 78 -7.22 9.14 -13.34
N PHE A 79 -6.71 9.06 -12.12
CA PHE A 79 -6.36 10.25 -11.33
C PHE A 79 -4.94 10.75 -11.56
N GLY A 80 -4.16 10.05 -12.38
CA GLY A 80 -2.78 10.45 -12.63
C GLY A 80 -1.87 10.30 -11.42
N LEU A 81 -2.13 9.29 -10.59
CA LEU A 81 -1.36 9.01 -9.38
C LEU A 81 -0.44 7.81 -9.61
N GLU A 82 0.74 7.85 -9.05
CA GLU A 82 1.66 6.71 -9.11
C GLU A 82 1.25 5.66 -8.07
N PRO A 83 0.97 4.41 -8.49
CA PRO A 83 0.51 3.39 -7.55
C PRO A 83 1.66 2.80 -6.75
N VAL A 84 1.45 2.66 -5.45
CA VAL A 84 2.44 2.11 -4.52
C VAL A 84 1.76 1.12 -3.61
N VAL A 85 2.37 -0.05 -3.43
CA VAL A 85 1.92 -1.03 -2.44
C VAL A 85 2.81 -0.90 -1.22
N ALA A 86 2.22 -0.62 -0.06
CA ALA A 86 2.92 -0.50 1.21
C ALA A 86 2.54 -1.69 2.08
N VAL A 87 3.53 -2.49 2.46
CA VAL A 87 3.30 -3.70 3.25
C VAL A 87 4.10 -3.63 4.54
N LYS A 88 3.41 -3.86 5.66
CA LYS A 88 4.06 -3.95 6.95
C LYS A 88 4.08 -5.41 7.39
N PHE A 89 5.27 -5.94 7.61
CA PHE A 89 5.45 -7.26 8.22
C PHE A 89 5.79 -7.12 9.69
N ASN A 90 5.19 -7.98 10.50
CA ASN A 90 5.39 -7.95 11.94
C ASN A 90 6.88 -8.03 12.29
N ARG A 91 7.35 -7.09 13.12
CA ARG A 91 8.74 -6.97 13.58
C ARG A 91 9.76 -6.61 12.50
N LYS A 92 9.31 -6.46 11.24
CA LYS A 92 10.20 -6.11 10.13
C LYS A 92 9.91 -4.71 9.58
N GLY A 93 8.76 -4.15 9.91
CA GLY A 93 8.39 -2.82 9.47
C GLY A 93 7.85 -2.75 8.07
N TRP A 94 7.95 -1.56 7.49
CA TRP A 94 7.33 -1.23 6.21
C TRP A 94 8.25 -1.44 5.03
N PHE A 95 7.66 -1.94 3.94
CA PHE A 95 8.31 -2.04 2.63
C PHE A 95 7.39 -1.41 1.59
N PHE A 96 7.98 -0.71 0.63
CA PHE A 96 7.25 -0.04 -0.44
C PHE A 96 7.64 -0.66 -1.76
N LEU A 97 6.64 -1.07 -2.54
CA LEU A 97 6.84 -1.80 -3.78
C LEU A 97 6.02 -1.19 -4.90
N ASN A 98 6.50 -1.40 -6.11
CA ASN A 98 5.68 -1.18 -7.30
C ASN A 98 4.72 -2.38 -7.41
N PRO A 99 3.46 -2.18 -7.82
CA PRO A 99 2.56 -3.32 -8.03
C PRO A 99 3.11 -4.42 -8.94
N LYS A 100 4.01 -4.07 -9.87
CA LYS A 100 4.67 -5.05 -10.74
C LYS A 100 5.58 -6.02 -10.01
N ASP A 101 5.99 -5.68 -8.80
CA ASP A 101 6.88 -6.53 -8.00
C ASP A 101 6.15 -7.66 -7.31
N LEU A 102 4.83 -7.63 -7.30
CA LEU A 102 4.02 -8.70 -6.72
C LEU A 102 4.07 -9.94 -7.62
N VAL A 103 4.03 -11.11 -7.01
CA VAL A 103 4.16 -12.36 -7.74
C VAL A 103 2.80 -13.01 -7.96
N ASP A 104 2.53 -13.44 -9.18
CA ASP A 104 1.29 -14.13 -9.54
C ASP A 104 1.26 -15.51 -8.88
N SER A 105 0.26 -15.76 -8.05
CA SER A 105 0.06 -17.04 -7.37
C SER A 105 -1.27 -17.69 -7.76
N GLY A 106 -1.76 -17.42 -8.96
CA GLY A 106 -3.03 -17.94 -9.46
C GLY A 106 -4.14 -16.90 -9.35
N LYS A 107 -5.01 -17.06 -8.37
CA LYS A 107 -6.11 -16.10 -8.14
C LYS A 107 -5.67 -14.83 -7.44
N HIS A 108 -4.50 -14.85 -6.81
CA HIS A 108 -3.99 -13.75 -6.01
C HIS A 108 -2.62 -13.31 -6.50
N LEU A 109 -2.24 -12.13 -6.05
CA LEU A 109 -0.87 -11.65 -6.14
C LEU A 109 -0.27 -11.75 -4.74
N LEU A 110 0.99 -12.18 -4.68
CA LEU A 110 1.69 -12.45 -3.44
C LEU A 110 2.83 -11.47 -3.23
N VAL A 111 2.94 -10.97 -2.00
CA VAL A 111 4.17 -10.38 -1.51
C VAL A 111 4.55 -11.11 -0.23
N ASN A 112 5.77 -11.64 -0.20
CA ASN A 112 6.33 -12.21 1.02
C ASN A 112 7.51 -11.39 1.46
N LEU A 113 8.06 -11.72 2.64
CA LEU A 113 9.17 -10.96 3.19
C LEU A 113 10.40 -10.99 2.27
N ASP A 114 10.67 -12.12 1.63
CA ASP A 114 11.81 -12.23 0.72
C ASP A 114 11.67 -11.31 -0.50
N ILE A 115 10.49 -11.28 -1.11
CA ILE A 115 10.19 -10.38 -2.23
C ILE A 115 10.31 -8.92 -1.78
N ALA A 116 9.77 -8.61 -0.60
CA ALA A 116 9.81 -7.26 -0.06
C ALA A 116 11.24 -6.80 0.20
N GLN A 117 12.08 -7.67 0.73
CA GLN A 117 13.49 -7.36 0.99
C GLN A 117 14.30 -7.24 -0.29
N GLU A 118 13.99 -8.04 -1.31
CA GLU A 118 14.70 -8.02 -2.58
C GLU A 118 14.28 -6.86 -3.47
N LYS A 119 12.98 -6.68 -3.66
CA LYS A 119 12.42 -5.73 -4.63
C LYS A 119 11.85 -4.47 -4.02
N GLY A 120 11.44 -4.55 -2.77
CA GLY A 120 10.89 -3.40 -2.06
C GLY A 120 11.99 -2.49 -1.52
N LYS A 121 11.57 -1.33 -1.08
CA LYS A 121 12.47 -0.33 -0.49
C LYS A 121 11.87 0.20 0.79
N ARG A 122 12.71 0.76 1.63
CA ARG A 122 12.27 1.50 2.81
C ARG A 122 11.76 2.88 2.36
N PHE A 123 11.07 3.56 3.27
CA PHE A 123 10.42 4.84 2.95
C PHE A 123 11.38 5.85 2.32
N SER A 124 12.50 6.11 2.97
CA SER A 124 13.44 7.13 2.52
C SER A 124 14.05 6.82 1.15
N GLN A 125 14.21 5.56 0.83
CA GLN A 125 14.73 5.15 -0.47
C GLN A 125 13.68 5.23 -1.56
N PHE A 126 12.46 4.82 -1.25
CA PHE A 126 11.39 4.75 -2.25
C PHE A 126 10.93 6.14 -2.67
N PHE A 127 10.81 7.04 -1.69
CA PHE A 127 10.26 8.38 -1.91
C PHE A 127 11.33 9.47 -1.95
N SER A 128 12.55 9.11 -2.20
CA SER A 128 13.63 10.10 -2.32
C SER A 128 13.58 10.86 -3.64
#